data_7acbc54470b0db9fc36f71863a55bce5
#
_entry.id   7acbc54470b0db9fc36f71863a55bce5
#
_cell.length_a   1.000
_cell.length_b   1.000
_cell.length_c   1.000
_cell.angle_alpha   90.00
_cell.angle_beta   90.00
_cell.angle_gamma   90.00
#
_symmetry.space_group_name_H-M   'P 1'
#
loop_
_entity.id
_entity.type
_entity.pdbx_description
1 polymer ?
#
loop_
_entity_poly.entity_id
_entity_poly.type
_entity_poly.pdbx_seq_one_letter_code
_entity_poly.pdbx_strand_id
1 'polypeptide(L)'
;MTDKTSSSRGRAVALGALVFFGGFAVMVLEIVGARYLQPWFGGAFYVWTSQIGVVMLALALGYAIGGQLADRWRRAQYLGALLVPAAVAVLSIPSLAPGILDAIVDRHAQPDRLETTKEPTPAVVETNLLSELPPEFLQGSETNAPALPHGSDRSISNVPALWRKLDPAIGSAVVFLLPCFVLAMISPYMIRQAARQMTHVGTVSGLVYAASTAGSIGGVFVSAYVLIDHFSITTIFYLTGGLTLGLAGLCCLIDWLWPEDSQEQ
;
A
#
# COMPACT_ATOMS: atom_id res chain seq x y z
N MET A 1 36.39 17.87 -20.78
CA MET A 1 34.98 18.21 -21.04
C MET A 1 34.04 17.02 -20.97
N THR A 2 34.51 15.80 -21.10
CA THR A 2 33.73 14.55 -21.10
C THR A 2 33.21 14.11 -19.72
N ASP A 3 33.84 14.53 -18.63
CA ASP A 3 33.52 14.05 -17.25
C ASP A 3 32.26 14.70 -16.65
N LYS A 4 32.02 15.99 -16.92
CA LYS A 4 30.82 16.70 -16.43
C LYS A 4 29.50 16.19 -17.05
N THR A 5 29.54 15.76 -18.32
CA THR A 5 28.32 15.24 -18.99
C THR A 5 27.96 13.84 -18.53
N SER A 6 28.94 13.01 -18.18
CA SER A 6 28.75 11.68 -17.62
C SER A 6 28.13 11.75 -16.20
N SER A 7 28.64 12.65 -15.35
CA SER A 7 28.15 12.88 -13.99
C SER A 7 26.69 13.38 -13.97
N SER A 8 26.33 14.30 -14.87
CA SER A 8 24.97 14.83 -15.01
C SER A 8 23.95 13.77 -15.44
N ARG A 9 24.34 12.88 -16.38
CA ARG A 9 23.49 11.76 -16.82
C ARG A 9 23.26 10.74 -15.69
N GLY A 10 24.32 10.38 -14.94
CA GLY A 10 24.21 9.47 -13.81
C GLY A 10 23.22 9.96 -12.75
N ARG A 11 23.28 11.26 -12.40
CA ARG A 11 22.34 11.88 -11.46
C ARG A 11 20.92 11.85 -12.00
N ALA A 12 20.68 12.20 -13.26
CA ALA A 12 19.35 12.17 -13.85
C ALA A 12 18.73 10.76 -13.84
N VAL A 13 19.51 9.72 -14.13
CA VAL A 13 19.08 8.32 -14.07
C VAL A 13 18.71 7.93 -12.63
N ALA A 14 19.54 8.30 -11.64
CA ALA A 14 19.26 8.01 -10.24
C ALA A 14 17.98 8.69 -9.74
N LEU A 15 17.75 9.95 -10.10
CA LEU A 15 16.51 10.66 -9.80
C LEU A 15 15.29 10.02 -10.48
N GLY A 16 15.43 9.61 -11.74
CA GLY A 16 14.40 8.90 -12.49
C GLY A 16 14.06 7.53 -11.86
N ALA A 17 15.07 6.78 -11.41
CA ALA A 17 14.90 5.51 -10.74
C ALA A 17 14.17 5.66 -9.39
N LEU A 18 14.52 6.69 -8.60
CA LEU A 18 13.82 7.01 -7.34
C LEU A 18 12.32 7.21 -7.57
N VAL A 19 11.97 8.00 -8.57
CA VAL A 19 10.57 8.31 -8.89
C VAL A 19 9.84 7.07 -9.43
N PHE A 20 10.48 6.32 -10.32
CA PHE A 20 9.93 5.10 -10.89
C PHE A 20 9.61 4.08 -9.79
N PHE A 21 10.59 3.74 -8.96
CA PHE A 21 10.41 2.76 -7.90
C PHE A 21 9.55 3.28 -6.75
N GLY A 22 9.49 4.58 -6.52
CA GLY A 22 8.55 5.20 -5.60
C GLY A 22 7.10 4.98 -6.03
N GLY A 23 6.77 5.28 -7.30
CA GLY A 23 5.46 5.01 -7.88
C GLY A 23 5.12 3.52 -7.89
N PHE A 24 6.10 2.67 -8.22
CA PHE A 24 5.97 1.21 -8.16
C PHE A 24 5.58 0.74 -6.75
N ALA A 25 6.32 1.18 -5.71
CA ALA A 25 6.07 0.77 -4.33
C ALA A 25 4.69 1.19 -3.82
N VAL A 26 4.22 2.39 -4.18
CA VAL A 26 2.87 2.86 -3.83
C VAL A 26 1.80 1.93 -4.40
N MET A 27 1.89 1.56 -5.69
CA MET A 27 0.91 0.67 -6.33
C MET A 27 0.96 -0.75 -5.77
N VAL A 28 2.15 -1.26 -5.44
CA VAL A 28 2.27 -2.55 -4.74
C VAL A 28 1.52 -2.50 -3.40
N LEU A 29 1.74 -1.45 -2.59
CA LEU A 29 1.06 -1.29 -1.30
C LEU A 29 -0.46 -1.13 -1.46
N GLU A 30 -0.93 -0.48 -2.51
CA GLU A 30 -2.36 -0.29 -2.79
C GLU A 30 -3.03 -1.63 -3.12
N ILE A 31 -2.50 -2.37 -4.09
CA ILE A 31 -3.08 -3.64 -4.56
C ILE A 31 -3.01 -4.72 -3.47
N VAL A 32 -1.82 -4.88 -2.87
CA VAL A 32 -1.59 -5.90 -1.84
C VAL A 32 -2.30 -5.53 -0.55
N GLY A 33 -2.37 -4.23 -0.22
CA GLY A 33 -3.07 -3.73 0.95
C GLY A 33 -4.57 -4.02 0.93
N ALA A 34 -5.24 -3.79 -0.22
CA ALA A 34 -6.64 -4.13 -0.38
C ALA A 34 -6.89 -5.63 -0.14
N ARG A 35 -6.02 -6.50 -0.67
CA ARG A 35 -6.11 -7.95 -0.46
C ARG A 35 -5.78 -8.35 0.98
N TYR A 36 -4.83 -7.67 1.61
CA TYR A 36 -4.45 -7.89 3.01
C TYR A 36 -5.58 -7.60 3.99
N LEU A 37 -6.40 -6.58 3.72
CA LEU A 37 -7.52 -6.19 4.59
C LEU A 37 -8.74 -7.12 4.49
N GLN A 38 -8.85 -7.94 3.45
CA GLN A 38 -10.01 -8.81 3.21
C GLN A 38 -10.34 -9.79 4.37
N PRO A 39 -9.40 -10.42 5.07
CA PRO A 39 -9.72 -11.33 6.18
C PRO A 39 -10.49 -10.66 7.33
N TRP A 40 -10.29 -9.36 7.55
CA TRP A 40 -10.95 -8.61 8.64
C TRP A 40 -12.26 -7.95 8.21
N PHE A 41 -12.31 -7.42 7.00
CA PHE A 41 -13.44 -6.61 6.53
C PHE A 41 -14.23 -7.25 5.39
N GLY A 42 -13.82 -8.45 4.95
CA GLY A 42 -14.43 -9.17 3.84
C GLY A 42 -13.98 -8.68 2.47
N GLY A 43 -14.39 -9.43 1.42
CA GLY A 43 -14.07 -9.13 0.02
C GLY A 43 -14.97 -8.08 -0.63
N ALA A 44 -15.71 -7.29 0.15
CA ALA A 44 -16.69 -6.35 -0.35
C ALA A 44 -16.04 -5.16 -1.09
N PHE A 45 -16.80 -4.56 -2.00
CA PHE A 45 -16.42 -3.36 -2.75
C PHE A 45 -15.91 -2.23 -1.84
N TYR A 46 -16.46 -2.11 -0.63
CA TYR A 46 -16.07 -1.08 0.34
C TYR A 46 -14.60 -1.17 0.79
N VAL A 47 -14.01 -2.35 0.84
CA VAL A 47 -12.58 -2.54 1.20
C VAL A 47 -11.68 -1.94 0.14
N TRP A 48 -11.96 -2.26 -1.13
CA TRP A 48 -11.23 -1.70 -2.27
C TRP A 48 -11.36 -0.19 -2.36
N THR A 49 -12.60 0.32 -2.26
CA THR A 49 -12.87 1.76 -2.30
C THR A 49 -12.18 2.48 -1.14
N SER A 50 -12.18 1.91 0.06
CA SER A 50 -11.52 2.47 1.23
C SER A 50 -10.02 2.52 1.05
N GLN A 51 -9.40 1.45 0.57
CA GLN A 51 -7.95 1.40 0.30
C GLN A 51 -7.55 2.45 -0.74
N ILE A 52 -8.24 2.51 -1.86
CA ILE A 52 -8.00 3.51 -2.92
C ILE A 52 -8.16 4.93 -2.35
N GLY A 53 -9.24 5.19 -1.61
CA GLY A 53 -9.51 6.51 -1.03
C GLY A 53 -8.42 6.96 -0.06
N VAL A 54 -7.95 6.05 0.82
CA VAL A 54 -6.87 6.34 1.78
C VAL A 54 -5.55 6.58 1.06
N VAL A 55 -5.20 5.76 0.07
CA VAL A 55 -3.96 5.96 -0.71
C VAL A 55 -4.02 7.28 -1.47
N MET A 56 -5.14 7.62 -2.11
CA MET A 56 -5.30 8.91 -2.79
C MET A 56 -5.17 10.09 -1.83
N LEU A 57 -5.72 9.99 -0.63
CA LEU A 57 -5.55 11.00 0.42
C LEU A 57 -4.07 11.12 0.82
N ALA A 58 -3.39 10.00 1.03
CA ALA A 58 -1.97 9.96 1.35
C ALA A 58 -1.12 10.61 0.24
N LEU A 59 -1.43 10.31 -1.03
CA LEU A 59 -0.76 10.93 -2.19
C LEU A 59 -0.99 12.45 -2.23
N ALA A 60 -2.22 12.91 -2.05
CA ALA A 60 -2.53 14.34 -2.06
C ALA A 60 -1.77 15.11 -0.97
N LEU A 61 -1.79 14.58 0.26
CA LEU A 61 -1.04 15.15 1.38
C LEU A 61 0.47 15.08 1.16
N GLY A 62 0.96 13.94 0.66
CA GLY A 62 2.37 13.72 0.36
C GLY A 62 2.91 14.67 -0.70
N TYR A 63 2.14 14.92 -1.76
CA TYR A 63 2.52 15.90 -2.78
C TYR A 63 2.54 17.33 -2.25
N ALA A 64 1.53 17.71 -1.47
CA ALA A 64 1.43 19.06 -0.92
C ALA A 64 2.55 19.34 0.09
N ILE A 65 2.76 18.45 1.05
CA ILE A 65 3.77 18.61 2.11
C ILE A 65 5.17 18.35 1.57
N GLY A 66 5.33 17.34 0.70
CA GLY A 66 6.61 17.02 0.07
C GLY A 66 7.16 18.18 -0.78
N GLY A 67 6.29 18.92 -1.47
CA GLY A 67 6.67 20.13 -2.20
C GLY A 67 7.20 21.23 -1.27
N GLN A 68 6.47 21.52 -0.19
CA GLN A 68 6.89 22.52 0.82
C GLN A 68 8.20 22.09 1.51
N LEU A 69 8.33 20.81 1.81
CA LEU A 69 9.51 20.27 2.46
C LEU A 69 10.74 20.33 1.54
N ALA A 70 10.58 20.06 0.24
CA ALA A 70 11.62 20.16 -0.76
C ALA A 70 12.14 21.61 -0.94
N ASP A 71 11.27 22.60 -0.75
CA ASP A 71 11.67 24.02 -0.76
C ASP A 71 12.49 24.40 0.47
N ARG A 72 12.15 23.83 1.64
CA ARG A 72 12.83 24.10 2.90
C ARG A 72 14.11 23.29 3.09
N TRP A 73 14.05 22.01 2.78
CA TRP A 73 15.15 21.05 2.96
C TRP A 73 15.64 20.55 1.61
N ARG A 74 16.64 21.22 1.12
CA ARG A 74 17.09 21.12 -0.27
C ARG A 74 17.87 19.84 -0.62
N ARG A 75 18.34 19.05 0.36
CA ARG A 75 19.17 17.86 0.14
C ARG A 75 18.33 16.59 0.09
N ALA A 76 18.65 15.69 -0.84
CA ALA A 76 17.93 14.42 -0.98
C ALA A 76 18.06 13.52 0.27
N GLN A 77 19.11 13.66 1.05
CA GLN A 77 19.29 12.90 2.32
C GLN A 77 18.13 13.12 3.32
N TYR A 78 17.49 14.29 3.35
CA TYR A 78 16.34 14.51 4.22
C TYR A 78 15.13 13.70 3.81
N LEU A 79 14.92 13.54 2.49
CA LEU A 79 13.92 12.61 1.98
C LEU A 79 14.28 11.18 2.33
N GLY A 80 15.57 10.80 2.20
CA GLY A 80 16.05 9.49 2.64
C GLY A 80 15.76 9.23 4.12
N ALA A 81 15.99 10.21 4.99
CA ALA A 81 15.67 10.12 6.42
C ALA A 81 14.18 9.91 6.69
N LEU A 82 13.28 10.49 5.87
CA LEU A 82 11.83 10.27 5.96
C LEU A 82 11.41 8.90 5.40
N LEU A 83 12.11 8.38 4.41
CA LEU A 83 11.83 7.07 3.85
C LEU A 83 12.16 5.91 4.80
N VAL A 84 13.12 6.10 5.73
CA VAL A 84 13.48 5.06 6.72
C VAL A 84 12.29 4.71 7.62
N PRO A 85 11.63 5.64 8.34
CA PRO A 85 10.46 5.29 9.15
C PRO A 85 9.29 4.74 8.30
N ALA A 86 9.12 5.19 7.06
CA ALA A 86 8.13 4.62 6.16
C ALA A 86 8.46 3.15 5.82
N ALA A 87 9.71 2.84 5.53
CA ALA A 87 10.16 1.47 5.30
C ALA A 87 9.97 0.58 6.54
N VAL A 88 10.32 1.09 7.72
CA VAL A 88 10.08 0.38 8.99
C VAL A 88 8.59 0.14 9.20
N ALA A 89 7.73 1.13 8.91
CA ALA A 89 6.28 0.95 8.97
C ALA A 89 5.82 -0.18 8.03
N VAL A 90 6.26 -0.21 6.77
CA VAL A 90 5.92 -1.29 5.83
C VAL A 90 6.41 -2.65 6.31
N LEU A 91 7.65 -2.74 6.81
CA LEU A 91 8.22 -3.98 7.34
C LEU A 91 7.49 -4.49 8.58
N SER A 92 6.91 -3.60 9.37
CA SER A 92 6.16 -3.94 10.58
C SER A 92 4.69 -4.32 10.32
N ILE A 93 4.15 -4.08 9.12
CA ILE A 93 2.75 -4.42 8.79
C ILE A 93 2.41 -5.88 9.14
N PRO A 94 3.18 -6.90 8.72
CA PRO A 94 2.81 -8.28 8.99
C PRO A 94 2.75 -8.65 10.48
N SER A 95 3.51 -7.93 11.32
CA SER A 95 3.60 -8.20 12.76
C SER A 95 2.65 -7.36 13.61
N LEU A 96 2.45 -6.08 13.26
CA LEU A 96 1.67 -5.15 14.08
C LEU A 96 0.23 -4.97 13.57
N ALA A 97 0.02 -5.00 12.26
CA ALA A 97 -1.29 -4.74 11.69
C ALA A 97 -2.37 -5.76 12.12
N PRO A 98 -2.11 -7.07 12.27
CA PRO A 98 -3.14 -8.00 12.72
C PRO A 98 -3.76 -7.59 14.06
N GLY A 99 -2.94 -7.28 15.06
CA GLY A 99 -3.45 -6.85 16.38
C GLY A 99 -4.22 -5.53 16.34
N ILE A 100 -3.81 -4.59 15.48
CA ILE A 100 -4.52 -3.32 15.30
C ILE A 100 -5.87 -3.54 14.60
N LEU A 101 -5.89 -4.36 13.55
CA LEU A 101 -7.10 -4.65 12.78
C LEU A 101 -8.10 -5.47 13.61
N ASP A 102 -7.63 -6.44 14.40
CA ASP A 102 -8.46 -7.16 15.37
C ASP A 102 -9.10 -6.19 16.37
N ALA A 103 -8.33 -5.25 16.94
CA ALA A 103 -8.85 -4.26 17.87
C ALA A 103 -9.90 -3.33 17.21
N ILE A 104 -9.78 -3.02 15.93
CA ILE A 104 -10.77 -2.23 15.19
C ILE A 104 -12.07 -3.02 15.00
N VAL A 105 -11.98 -4.30 14.67
CA VAL A 105 -13.14 -5.17 14.47
C VAL A 105 -13.81 -5.47 15.82
N ASP A 106 -13.03 -5.81 16.84
CA ASP A 106 -13.54 -6.17 18.17
C ASP A 106 -14.20 -4.99 18.90
N ARG A 107 -13.87 -3.74 18.52
CA ARG A 107 -14.55 -2.54 19.04
C ARG A 107 -16.09 -2.62 18.91
N HIS A 108 -16.58 -3.35 17.93
CA HIS A 108 -18.02 -3.50 17.65
C HIS A 108 -18.55 -4.89 18.04
N ALA A 109 -17.69 -5.82 18.49
CA ALA A 109 -18.11 -7.07 19.05
C ALA A 109 -18.71 -6.78 20.43
N GLN A 110 -20.01 -6.93 20.60
CA GLN A 110 -20.60 -6.94 21.93
C GLN A 110 -20.04 -8.16 22.67
N PRO A 111 -19.65 -8.02 23.96
CA PRO A 111 -19.38 -9.18 24.79
C PRO A 111 -20.67 -10.00 24.83
N ASP A 112 -20.61 -11.16 24.19
CA ASP A 112 -21.72 -12.10 24.19
C ASP A 112 -22.07 -12.38 25.65
N ARG A 113 -23.27 -11.98 26.06
CA ARG A 113 -23.82 -12.43 27.33
C ARG A 113 -23.83 -13.93 27.25
N LEU A 114 -23.04 -14.56 28.11
CA LEU A 114 -23.15 -15.97 28.46
C LEU A 114 -24.52 -16.20 29.07
N GLU A 115 -25.58 -16.14 28.27
CA GLU A 115 -26.85 -16.73 28.59
C GLU A 115 -26.90 -18.09 27.95
N THR A 116 -26.53 -19.04 28.79
CA THR A 116 -26.89 -20.44 28.70
C THR A 116 -28.41 -20.53 28.46
N THR A 117 -28.82 -20.55 27.22
CA THR A 117 -30.13 -21.08 26.86
C THR A 117 -29.85 -22.23 25.90
N LYS A 118 -29.87 -23.41 26.47
CA LYS A 118 -30.08 -24.63 25.71
C LYS A 118 -31.42 -24.50 25.01
N GLU A 119 -31.39 -24.13 23.74
CA GLU A 119 -32.50 -24.45 22.86
C GLU A 119 -32.14 -25.67 22.02
N PRO A 120 -33.11 -26.61 21.91
CA PRO A 120 -32.86 -27.87 21.20
C PRO A 120 -32.75 -27.60 19.71
N THR A 121 -31.71 -28.14 19.14
CA THR A 121 -31.49 -28.25 17.68
C THR A 121 -32.78 -28.65 16.95
N PRO A 122 -33.28 -27.88 16.00
CA PRO A 122 -34.15 -28.42 15.00
C PRO A 122 -33.30 -28.99 13.86
N ALA A 123 -32.79 -30.20 14.08
CA ALA A 123 -32.54 -31.10 12.96
C ALA A 123 -33.89 -31.36 12.29
N VAL A 124 -33.98 -31.22 10.99
CA VAL A 124 -35.11 -31.54 10.10
C VAL A 124 -35.78 -30.29 9.49
N VAL A 125 -35.07 -29.55 8.66
CA VAL A 125 -35.71 -28.79 7.54
C VAL A 125 -34.85 -28.75 6.27
N GLU A 126 -33.61 -29.21 6.29
CA GLU A 126 -32.75 -29.12 5.09
C GLU A 126 -32.81 -30.31 4.12
N THR A 127 -33.60 -31.34 4.43
CA THR A 127 -33.61 -32.56 3.60
C THR A 127 -34.56 -32.53 2.41
N ASN A 128 -35.45 -31.53 2.32
CA ASN A 128 -36.47 -31.52 1.28
C ASN A 128 -36.22 -30.56 0.10
N LEU A 129 -35.22 -29.70 0.15
CA LEU A 129 -34.89 -28.83 -0.99
C LEU A 129 -33.85 -29.39 -1.94
N LEU A 130 -33.04 -30.37 -1.48
CA LEU A 130 -32.01 -31.01 -2.31
C LEU A 130 -32.53 -32.19 -3.15
N SER A 131 -33.74 -32.69 -2.86
CA SER A 131 -34.34 -33.78 -3.61
C SER A 131 -35.08 -33.34 -4.88
N GLU A 132 -35.27 -32.05 -5.10
CA GLU A 132 -35.93 -31.52 -6.28
C GLU A 132 -34.99 -30.96 -7.37
N LEU A 133 -33.68 -31.04 -7.18
CA LEU A 133 -32.71 -30.56 -8.16
C LEU A 133 -32.38 -31.69 -9.15
N PRO A 134 -32.39 -31.42 -10.47
CA PRO A 134 -32.00 -32.38 -11.50
C PRO A 134 -30.57 -32.89 -11.29
N PRO A 135 -30.28 -34.16 -11.52
CA PRO A 135 -28.96 -34.77 -11.23
C PRO A 135 -27.79 -34.18 -12.03
N GLU A 136 -28.04 -33.38 -13.05
CA GLU A 136 -27.02 -32.70 -13.85
C GLU A 136 -26.30 -31.55 -13.10
N PHE A 137 -26.90 -31.03 -12.03
CA PHE A 137 -26.27 -29.96 -11.23
C PHE A 137 -25.31 -30.47 -10.14
N LEU A 138 -25.27 -31.78 -9.91
CA LEU A 138 -24.44 -32.38 -8.83
C LEU A 138 -23.07 -32.90 -9.33
N GLN A 139 -22.77 -32.81 -10.63
CA GLN A 139 -21.53 -33.31 -11.23
C GLN A 139 -20.60 -32.22 -11.73
N GLY A 140 -20.26 -31.24 -10.90
CA GLY A 140 -19.40 -30.16 -11.41
C GLY A 140 -18.72 -29.27 -10.37
N SER A 141 -18.46 -29.75 -9.14
CA SER A 141 -17.73 -28.90 -8.19
C SER A 141 -16.93 -29.69 -7.16
N GLU A 142 -16.05 -30.57 -7.63
CA GLU A 142 -14.89 -30.96 -6.84
C GLU A 142 -13.68 -30.11 -7.26
N THR A 143 -13.72 -28.84 -6.93
CA THR A 143 -12.52 -28.03 -6.85
C THR A 143 -11.98 -28.17 -5.43
N ASN A 144 -10.86 -28.90 -5.28
CA ASN A 144 -10.00 -28.90 -4.11
C ASN A 144 -9.46 -27.48 -3.85
N ALA A 145 -10.30 -26.60 -3.32
CA ALA A 145 -9.84 -25.37 -2.68
C ALA A 145 -9.38 -25.75 -1.27
N PRO A 146 -8.13 -25.44 -0.87
CA PRO A 146 -7.72 -25.64 0.50
C PRO A 146 -8.66 -24.84 1.40
N ALA A 147 -9.23 -25.53 2.39
CA ALA A 147 -10.08 -24.91 3.41
C ALA A 147 -9.32 -23.77 4.07
N LEU A 148 -9.73 -22.55 3.75
CA LEU A 148 -9.31 -21.37 4.51
C LEU A 148 -9.74 -21.58 5.96
N PRO A 149 -8.88 -21.27 6.94
CA PRO A 149 -9.28 -21.37 8.34
C PRO A 149 -10.56 -20.55 8.50
N HIS A 150 -11.60 -21.20 8.98
CA HIS A 150 -12.88 -20.58 9.30
C HIS A 150 -12.61 -19.40 10.23
N GLY A 151 -12.57 -18.19 9.64
CA GLY A 151 -12.78 -16.99 10.42
C GLY A 151 -14.12 -17.20 11.10
N SER A 152 -14.09 -17.28 12.45
CA SER A 152 -15.26 -17.38 13.28
C SER A 152 -16.40 -16.53 12.70
N ASP A 153 -17.53 -17.15 12.48
CA ASP A 153 -18.80 -16.50 12.11
C ASP A 153 -19.18 -15.55 13.27
N ARG A 154 -18.49 -14.41 13.34
CA ARG A 154 -18.76 -13.35 14.29
C ARG A 154 -20.02 -12.67 13.80
N SER A 155 -21.12 -12.99 14.41
CA SER A 155 -22.43 -12.39 14.21
C SER A 155 -22.35 -10.86 14.41
N ILE A 156 -22.11 -10.13 13.32
CA ILE A 156 -21.97 -8.65 13.27
C ILE A 156 -23.38 -8.02 13.19
N SER A 157 -24.35 -8.55 13.94
CA SER A 157 -25.76 -8.18 13.76
C SER A 157 -26.18 -6.81 14.30
N ASN A 158 -25.37 -6.12 15.12
CA ASN A 158 -25.76 -4.87 15.79
C ASN A 158 -24.90 -3.64 15.49
N VAL A 159 -23.96 -3.71 14.54
CA VAL A 159 -23.14 -2.55 14.16
C VAL A 159 -23.93 -1.64 13.21
N PRO A 160 -24.05 -0.32 13.48
CA PRO A 160 -24.67 0.61 12.55
C PRO A 160 -24.06 0.47 11.15
N ALA A 161 -24.88 0.41 10.12
CA ALA A 161 -24.45 0.16 8.74
C ALA A 161 -23.34 1.13 8.25
N LEU A 162 -23.29 2.33 8.82
CA LEU A 162 -22.26 3.33 8.54
C LEU A 162 -20.86 2.90 9.03
N TRP A 163 -20.76 2.36 10.24
CA TRP A 163 -19.50 1.93 10.82
C TRP A 163 -18.90 0.73 10.06
N ARG A 164 -19.73 -0.25 9.69
CA ARG A 164 -19.32 -1.36 8.84
C ARG A 164 -18.71 -0.92 7.51
N LYS A 165 -19.11 0.26 7.00
CA LYS A 165 -18.56 0.84 5.77
C LYS A 165 -17.29 1.66 6.02
N LEU A 166 -17.12 2.22 7.21
CA LEU A 166 -15.99 3.10 7.56
C LEU A 166 -14.81 2.34 8.18
N ASP A 167 -15.05 1.21 8.85
CA ASP A 167 -13.98 0.44 9.48
C ASP A 167 -12.86 0.02 8.51
N PRO A 168 -13.14 -0.41 7.26
CA PRO A 168 -12.09 -0.68 6.30
C PRO A 168 -11.25 0.57 5.97
N ALA A 169 -11.86 1.76 5.96
CA ALA A 169 -11.14 3.01 5.72
C ALA A 169 -10.23 3.38 6.91
N ILE A 170 -10.71 3.17 8.13
CA ILE A 170 -9.92 3.39 9.35
C ILE A 170 -8.75 2.39 9.40
N GLY A 171 -9.01 1.10 9.17
CA GLY A 171 -7.98 0.07 9.14
C GLY A 171 -6.94 0.35 8.06
N SER A 172 -7.38 0.70 6.85
CA SER A 172 -6.49 1.11 5.76
C SER A 172 -5.66 2.34 6.14
N ALA A 173 -6.28 3.37 6.74
CA ALA A 173 -5.59 4.59 7.10
C ALA A 173 -4.51 4.34 8.16
N VAL A 174 -4.80 3.58 9.21
CA VAL A 174 -3.83 3.28 10.26
C VAL A 174 -2.61 2.53 9.72
N VAL A 175 -2.83 1.61 8.78
CA VAL A 175 -1.76 0.74 8.26
C VAL A 175 -1.00 1.39 7.10
N PHE A 176 -1.70 2.01 6.13
CA PHE A 176 -1.12 2.38 4.84
C PHE A 176 -0.94 3.89 4.63
N LEU A 177 -1.63 4.76 5.40
CA LEU A 177 -1.56 6.20 5.16
C LEU A 177 -0.14 6.73 5.33
N LEU A 178 0.56 6.37 6.41
CA LEU A 178 1.92 6.86 6.68
C LEU A 178 2.92 6.43 5.59
N PRO A 179 3.09 5.16 5.23
CA PRO A 179 4.06 4.76 4.22
C PRO A 179 3.73 5.34 2.83
N CYS A 180 2.47 5.35 2.41
CA CYS A 180 2.07 5.91 1.12
C CYS A 180 2.26 7.43 1.08
N PHE A 181 1.99 8.13 2.19
CA PHE A 181 2.22 9.57 2.33
C PHE A 181 3.70 9.94 2.12
N VAL A 182 4.61 9.21 2.77
CA VAL A 182 6.05 9.48 2.63
C VAL A 182 6.57 9.11 1.24
N LEU A 183 6.15 7.98 0.68
CA LEU A 183 6.50 7.59 -0.69
C LEU A 183 6.03 8.61 -1.71
N ALA A 184 4.87 9.23 -1.50
CA ALA A 184 4.34 10.28 -2.38
C ALA A 184 5.22 11.54 -2.41
N MET A 185 5.95 11.84 -1.34
CA MET A 185 6.86 12.99 -1.30
C MET A 185 8.03 12.88 -2.30
N ILE A 186 8.34 11.68 -2.79
CA ILE A 186 9.45 11.45 -3.72
C ILE A 186 9.29 12.32 -4.97
N SER A 187 8.10 12.33 -5.60
CA SER A 187 7.87 13.02 -6.87
C SER A 187 8.11 14.53 -6.79
N PRO A 188 7.48 15.31 -5.89
CA PRO A 188 7.73 16.75 -5.81
C PRO A 188 9.16 17.06 -5.36
N TYR A 189 9.75 16.22 -4.51
CA TYR A 189 11.13 16.38 -4.08
C TYR A 189 12.10 16.24 -5.26
N MET A 190 11.89 15.25 -6.12
CA MET A 190 12.72 15.01 -7.30
C MET A 190 12.52 16.07 -8.37
N ILE A 191 11.29 16.59 -8.56
CA ILE A 191 11.05 17.75 -9.46
C ILE A 191 11.90 18.93 -9.00
N ARG A 192 11.90 19.23 -7.70
CA ARG A 192 12.67 20.35 -7.14
C ARG A 192 14.17 20.17 -7.31
N GLN A 193 14.67 18.96 -7.11
CA GLN A 193 16.08 18.60 -7.29
C GLN A 193 16.51 18.70 -8.76
N ALA A 194 15.70 18.22 -9.68
CA ALA A 194 16.00 18.20 -11.10
C ALA A 194 15.83 19.60 -11.75
N ALA A 195 14.84 20.38 -11.31
CA ALA A 195 14.56 21.72 -11.86
C ALA A 195 15.68 22.74 -11.62
N ARG A 196 16.53 22.54 -10.63
CA ARG A 196 17.67 23.41 -10.34
C ARG A 196 18.75 23.39 -11.42
N GLN A 197 18.85 22.33 -12.18
CA GLN A 197 19.90 22.15 -13.18
C GLN A 197 19.43 22.40 -14.60
N MET A 198 18.14 22.64 -14.81
CA MET A 198 17.56 22.77 -16.15
C MET A 198 16.72 24.04 -16.30
N THR A 199 16.92 24.71 -17.42
CA THR A 199 16.17 25.93 -17.81
C THR A 199 14.70 25.68 -18.13
N HIS A 200 14.30 24.40 -18.30
CA HIS A 200 12.96 24.00 -18.74
C HIS A 200 12.21 23.19 -17.66
N VAL A 201 11.65 23.87 -16.67
CA VAL A 201 10.93 23.26 -15.54
C VAL A 201 9.77 22.37 -16.01
N GLY A 202 9.06 22.76 -17.07
CA GLY A 202 7.94 21.97 -17.60
C GLY A 202 8.37 20.60 -18.14
N THR A 203 9.46 20.52 -18.88
CA THR A 203 9.99 19.26 -19.40
C THR A 203 10.45 18.34 -18.28
N VAL A 204 11.12 18.89 -17.27
CA VAL A 204 11.58 18.13 -16.09
C VAL A 204 10.41 17.56 -15.32
N SER A 205 9.41 18.37 -15.02
CA SER A 205 8.20 17.93 -14.32
C SER A 205 7.47 16.83 -15.11
N GLY A 206 7.34 17.01 -16.43
CA GLY A 206 6.74 16.03 -17.32
C GLY A 206 7.46 14.68 -17.29
N LEU A 207 8.81 14.67 -17.32
CA LEU A 207 9.61 13.45 -17.24
C LEU A 207 9.48 12.75 -15.87
N VAL A 208 9.47 13.52 -14.79
CA VAL A 208 9.28 12.98 -13.44
C VAL A 208 7.90 12.33 -13.31
N TYR A 209 6.84 12.99 -13.77
CA TYR A 209 5.49 12.41 -13.76
C TYR A 209 5.39 11.16 -14.66
N ALA A 210 6.00 11.21 -15.85
CA ALA A 210 6.02 10.05 -16.75
C ALA A 210 6.75 8.85 -16.11
N ALA A 211 7.89 9.07 -15.46
CA ALA A 211 8.64 8.04 -14.76
C ALA A 211 7.83 7.46 -13.57
N SER A 212 7.17 8.32 -12.77
CA SER A 212 6.30 7.90 -11.67
C SER A 212 5.14 7.04 -12.17
N THR A 213 4.47 7.49 -13.24
CA THR A 213 3.33 6.78 -13.83
C THR A 213 3.77 5.44 -14.42
N ALA A 214 4.91 5.40 -15.12
CA ALA A 214 5.46 4.14 -15.63
C ALA A 214 5.79 3.15 -14.50
N GLY A 215 6.37 3.64 -13.40
CA GLY A 215 6.59 2.86 -12.19
C GLY A 215 5.28 2.34 -11.59
N SER A 216 4.27 3.19 -11.49
CA SER A 216 2.94 2.82 -11.00
C SER A 216 2.28 1.74 -11.85
N ILE A 217 2.32 1.88 -13.19
CA ILE A 217 1.82 0.85 -14.11
C ILE A 217 2.56 -0.47 -13.90
N GLY A 218 3.90 -0.42 -13.83
CA GLY A 218 4.71 -1.59 -13.52
C GLY A 218 4.33 -2.23 -12.18
N GLY A 219 4.11 -1.40 -11.14
CA GLY A 219 3.67 -1.85 -9.83
C GLY A 219 2.34 -2.60 -9.86
N VAL A 220 1.35 -2.08 -10.60
CA VAL A 220 0.04 -2.75 -10.77
C VAL A 220 0.20 -4.12 -11.42
N PHE A 221 0.85 -4.18 -12.59
CA PHE A 221 0.98 -5.44 -13.33
C PHE A 221 1.84 -6.46 -12.59
N VAL A 222 2.99 -6.05 -12.05
CA VAL A 222 3.87 -6.95 -11.30
C VAL A 222 3.18 -7.44 -10.03
N SER A 223 2.43 -6.60 -9.32
CA SER A 223 1.67 -7.05 -8.15
C SER A 223 0.61 -8.08 -8.51
N ALA A 224 -0.18 -7.82 -9.56
CA ALA A 224 -1.31 -8.66 -9.93
C ALA A 224 -0.89 -10.00 -10.52
N TYR A 225 0.12 -10.01 -11.41
CA TYR A 225 0.48 -11.20 -12.21
C TYR A 225 1.73 -11.94 -11.71
N VAL A 226 2.54 -11.31 -10.85
CA VAL A 226 3.80 -11.92 -10.40
C VAL A 226 3.83 -12.05 -8.89
N LEU A 227 3.66 -10.94 -8.15
CA LEU A 227 3.88 -10.97 -6.71
C LEU A 227 2.81 -11.80 -5.99
N ILE A 228 1.55 -11.59 -6.32
CA ILE A 228 0.42 -12.27 -5.66
C ILE A 228 0.38 -13.77 -5.98
N ASP A 229 0.81 -14.16 -7.19
CA ASP A 229 0.78 -15.56 -7.61
C ASP A 229 1.96 -16.37 -7.05
N HIS A 230 3.12 -15.74 -6.81
CA HIS A 230 4.35 -16.46 -6.45
C HIS A 230 4.79 -16.23 -5.00
N PHE A 231 4.30 -15.19 -4.32
CA PHE A 231 4.75 -14.82 -2.99
C PHE A 231 3.60 -14.68 -2.01
N SER A 232 3.87 -14.99 -0.74
CA SER A 232 2.93 -14.68 0.33
C SER A 232 2.81 -13.15 0.52
N ILE A 233 1.66 -12.68 0.98
CA ILE A 233 1.40 -11.26 1.25
C ILE A 233 2.47 -10.69 2.21
N THR A 234 2.84 -11.46 3.22
CA THR A 234 3.92 -11.11 4.17
C THR A 234 5.25 -10.88 3.46
N THR A 235 5.63 -11.77 2.55
CA THR A 235 6.86 -11.64 1.77
C THR A 235 6.84 -10.39 0.89
N ILE A 236 5.69 -10.06 0.30
CA ILE A 236 5.54 -8.87 -0.53
C ILE A 236 5.76 -7.60 0.30
N PHE A 237 5.24 -7.53 1.54
CA PHE A 237 5.51 -6.41 2.43
C PHE A 237 7.00 -6.29 2.78
N TYR A 238 7.69 -7.41 3.03
CA TYR A 238 9.13 -7.38 3.27
C TYR A 238 9.93 -6.92 2.04
N LEU A 239 9.56 -7.37 0.85
CA LEU A 239 10.18 -6.92 -0.40
C LEU A 239 9.95 -5.42 -0.64
N THR A 240 8.72 -4.94 -0.42
CA THR A 240 8.37 -3.52 -0.60
C THR A 240 9.04 -2.63 0.45
N GLY A 241 9.09 -3.09 1.70
CA GLY A 241 9.83 -2.40 2.76
C GLY A 241 11.34 -2.34 2.48
N GLY A 242 11.91 -3.44 2.00
CA GLY A 242 13.31 -3.52 1.55
C GLY A 242 13.58 -2.59 0.36
N LEU A 243 12.67 -2.53 -0.62
CA LEU A 243 12.74 -1.57 -1.72
C LEU A 243 12.73 -0.13 -1.21
N THR A 244 11.82 0.20 -0.28
CA THR A 244 11.72 1.55 0.31
C THR A 244 13.00 1.92 1.07
N LEU A 245 13.62 0.97 1.79
CA LEU A 245 14.94 1.17 2.41
C LEU A 245 16.04 1.40 1.37
N GLY A 246 16.01 0.65 0.26
CA GLY A 246 16.93 0.86 -0.87
C GLY A 246 16.78 2.25 -1.47
N LEU A 247 15.55 2.77 -1.59
CA LEU A 247 15.29 4.14 -2.04
C LEU A 247 15.84 5.17 -1.04
N ALA A 248 15.71 4.94 0.27
CA ALA A 248 16.33 5.79 1.28
C ALA A 248 17.85 5.82 1.14
N GLY A 249 18.47 4.66 0.96
CA GLY A 249 19.91 4.54 0.70
C GLY A 249 20.34 5.25 -0.58
N LEU A 250 19.54 5.14 -1.65
CA LEU A 250 19.80 5.82 -2.92
C LEU A 250 19.73 7.35 -2.77
N CYS A 251 18.82 7.89 -1.95
CA CYS A 251 18.79 9.31 -1.62
C CYS A 251 20.09 9.78 -0.96
N CYS A 252 20.61 9.03 0.01
CA CYS A 252 21.88 9.33 0.66
C CYS A 252 23.06 9.21 -0.33
N LEU A 253 23.04 8.20 -1.19
CA LEU A 253 24.07 7.97 -2.20
C LEU A 253 24.12 9.11 -3.23
N ILE A 254 22.97 9.64 -3.64
CA ILE A 254 22.89 10.79 -4.56
C ILE A 254 23.59 11.99 -3.95
N ASP A 255 23.32 12.32 -2.68
CA ASP A 255 23.97 13.48 -2.04
C ASP A 255 25.46 13.25 -1.77
N TRP A 256 25.88 11.98 -1.58
CA TRP A 256 27.29 11.63 -1.39
C TRP A 256 28.10 11.68 -2.70
N LEU A 257 27.53 11.17 -3.81
CA LEU A 257 28.19 11.14 -5.12
C LEU A 257 28.15 12.49 -5.83
N TRP A 258 27.11 13.28 -5.61
CA TRP A 258 26.91 14.59 -6.22
C TRP A 258 26.60 15.64 -5.13
N PRO A 259 27.60 15.95 -4.25
CA PRO A 259 27.40 16.96 -3.23
C PRO A 259 27.06 18.29 -3.91
N GLU A 260 25.99 18.93 -3.44
CA GLU A 260 25.70 20.30 -3.86
C GLU A 260 26.79 21.20 -3.31
N ASP A 261 27.62 21.77 -4.20
CA ASP A 261 28.59 22.77 -3.80
C ASP A 261 27.88 23.87 -3.04
N SER A 262 28.40 24.17 -1.86
CA SER A 262 27.90 25.17 -0.92
C SER A 262 28.14 26.63 -1.44
N GLN A 263 28.08 26.80 -2.71
CA GLN A 263 28.38 28.05 -3.43
C GLN A 263 27.08 28.68 -3.95
N GLU A 264 26.21 29.08 -3.05
CA GLU A 264 25.31 30.21 -3.27
C GLU A 264 24.61 30.50 -1.95
N GLN A 265 25.29 31.26 -1.09
CA GLN A 265 24.70 32.12 -0.09
C GLN A 265 24.47 33.49 -0.69
#